data_83fd7564a1992dd393ab2225ff62b091
#
_entry.id   83fd7564a1992dd393ab2225ff62b091
#
_cell.length_a   1.000
_cell.length_b   1.000
_cell.length_c   1.000
_cell.angle_alpha   90.00
_cell.angle_beta   90.00
_cell.angle_gamma   90.00
#
_symmetry.space_group_name_H-M   'P 1'
#
loop_
_entity.id
_entity.type
_entity.pdbx_description
1 polymer ?
#
loop_
_entity_poly.entity_id
_entity_poly.type
_entity_poly.pdbx_seq_one_letter_code
_entity_poly.pdbx_strand_id
1 'polypeptide(L)'
;MFPKNKQNTWFYGIEKLLLSYAMNDTEKIWNGVLSCSFINGSRSELIGKLISFIKILEKWQKKLSKLQYLTYWRSLYSDLVSDFFQNNTKIEKSIQIIQKKWIEIIDDSLSSNYLKKISINILKKIFFYKYYDNNHEIFLPGVVNFCYPDSVCYIPFKVICMIGTDHTSIPKTNYLDNFNLLKKYPLIGDINLYQKYSYLFVQSLSCAEKYFYISYIGYSVKDESKVHPSILVDQLLNYITLNFCFIGDQNLSYKENSKKITKYLCKKHKKQFLYETKNIESFIQDNIKNDFKHTEKNISHKNLLKKNTDNEINLKDLINFWKHPIRYFYNSHLKIKIRQKKQKINTTETFLVNPLNSFKIKNKLLDYIINNKNITKLYQHYLLSGKLPYHFFGEIFWIKNIKEMKLIANKVMQYRIEKEEKKINLNIEKYQIYGVLSEIQSTGLLRWKTSSIRYSDRIALWLEHLIYSILGGCGKSKIIGYKSQIWSFSSLNSHRAHSYLLEYIKGYIKGMKEPLFLTKSGASWLDQVYDERNNCIKNDYYTKIKAYKKLLYTWKGDNYTEGEQEDYYLKKTITISNKKNIKKICESAEKWLIPILKNKDRKKK
;
A
#
# COMPACT_ATOMS: atom_id res chain seq x y z
N MET A 1 9.88 9.08 -31.78
CA MET A 1 10.32 10.37 -31.21
C MET A 1 9.25 10.83 -30.23
N PHE A 2 9.52 10.79 -28.95
CA PHE A 2 8.61 11.39 -27.95
C PHE A 2 8.69 12.93 -28.10
N PRO A 3 7.56 13.65 -28.03
CA PRO A 3 7.58 15.09 -28.10
C PRO A 3 8.47 15.65 -26.98
N LYS A 4 9.21 16.73 -27.25
CA LYS A 4 10.09 17.42 -26.31
C LYS A 4 9.31 18.09 -25.15
N ASN A 5 8.55 17.33 -24.43
CA ASN A 5 7.85 17.82 -23.25
C ASN A 5 8.79 17.70 -22.04
N LYS A 6 9.04 18.83 -21.38
CA LYS A 6 9.88 18.92 -20.19
C LYS A 6 9.30 18.19 -18.97
N GLN A 7 8.00 17.84 -18.99
CA GLN A 7 7.29 17.21 -17.88
C GLN A 7 7.91 15.84 -17.55
N ASN A 8 8.02 15.52 -16.27
CA ASN A 8 8.63 14.29 -15.74
C ASN A 8 10.14 14.14 -16.00
N THR A 9 10.84 15.24 -16.28
CA THR A 9 12.29 15.28 -16.34
C THR A 9 12.89 15.82 -15.04
N TRP A 10 14.16 15.48 -14.77
CA TRP A 10 14.89 16.04 -13.63
C TRP A 10 14.95 17.56 -13.66
N PHE A 11 15.14 18.16 -14.84
CA PHE A 11 15.16 19.64 -15.00
C PHE A 11 13.81 20.26 -14.63
N TYR A 12 12.71 19.67 -15.08
CA TYR A 12 11.37 20.15 -14.71
C TYR A 12 11.13 20.03 -13.20
N GLY A 13 11.59 18.94 -12.57
CA GLY A 13 11.55 18.78 -11.13
C GLY A 13 12.33 19.86 -10.39
N ILE A 14 13.53 20.18 -10.86
CA ILE A 14 14.37 21.24 -10.29
C ILE A 14 13.71 22.62 -10.46
N GLU A 15 13.23 22.96 -11.66
CA GLU A 15 12.49 24.22 -11.90
C GLU A 15 11.31 24.36 -10.93
N LYS A 16 10.58 23.27 -10.72
CA LYS A 16 9.45 23.22 -9.79
C LYS A 16 9.86 23.43 -8.33
N LEU A 17 10.98 22.85 -7.91
CA LEU A 17 11.54 23.01 -6.57
C LEU A 17 12.06 24.44 -6.34
N LEU A 18 12.77 25.01 -7.32
CA LEU A 18 13.25 26.39 -7.27
C LEU A 18 12.10 27.39 -7.24
N LEU A 19 11.09 27.18 -8.07
CA LEU A 19 9.89 28.01 -8.08
C LEU A 19 9.18 27.95 -6.72
N SER A 20 9.14 26.79 -6.10
CA SER A 20 8.56 26.60 -4.78
C SER A 20 9.32 27.33 -3.67
N TYR A 21 10.64 27.46 -3.81
CA TYR A 21 11.46 28.25 -2.90
C TYR A 21 11.25 29.75 -3.09
N ALA A 22 11.12 30.21 -4.36
CA ALA A 22 10.95 31.61 -4.71
C ALA A 22 9.52 32.14 -4.48
N MET A 23 8.51 31.29 -4.61
CA MET A 23 7.09 31.66 -4.53
C MET A 23 6.36 30.84 -3.48
N ASN A 24 5.78 31.51 -2.48
CA ASN A 24 4.97 30.87 -1.44
C ASN A 24 3.57 30.44 -1.93
N ASP A 25 3.18 30.78 -3.15
CA ASP A 25 1.84 30.56 -3.69
C ASP A 25 1.80 29.26 -4.52
N THR A 26 1.06 28.28 -4.05
CA THR A 26 0.93 26.94 -4.69
C THR A 26 -0.13 26.88 -5.78
N GLU A 27 -0.86 27.94 -6.02
CA GLU A 27 -1.95 27.96 -7.01
C GLU A 27 -1.58 28.69 -8.31
N LYS A 28 -0.53 29.52 -8.31
CA LYS A 28 -0.11 30.27 -9.49
C LYS A 28 0.80 29.44 -10.40
N ILE A 29 0.52 29.49 -11.68
CA ILE A 29 1.33 28.89 -12.73
C ILE A 29 2.28 29.95 -13.26
N TRP A 30 3.59 29.69 -13.21
CA TRP A 30 4.63 30.55 -13.75
C TRP A 30 5.35 29.81 -14.90
N ASN A 31 5.37 30.38 -16.08
CA ASN A 31 6.05 29.82 -17.27
C ASN A 31 5.72 28.34 -17.55
N GLY A 32 4.46 27.93 -17.31
CA GLY A 32 4.05 26.54 -17.49
C GLY A 32 4.50 25.60 -16.37
N VAL A 33 5.00 26.13 -15.25
CA VAL A 33 5.41 25.35 -14.07
C VAL A 33 4.51 25.74 -12.88
N LEU A 34 4.06 24.74 -12.14
CA LEU A 34 3.30 24.91 -10.90
C LEU A 34 4.21 24.68 -9.70
N SER A 35 4.26 25.60 -8.74
CA SER A 35 5.05 25.46 -7.52
C SER A 35 4.55 24.31 -6.62
N CYS A 36 5.42 23.80 -5.75
CA CYS A 36 5.10 22.76 -4.75
C CYS A 36 5.13 23.35 -3.34
N SER A 37 4.20 22.99 -2.48
CA SER A 37 4.07 23.49 -1.10
C SER A 37 5.09 22.96 -0.07
N PHE A 38 6.21 22.36 -0.50
CA PHE A 38 7.02 21.52 0.40
C PHE A 38 8.32 22.15 0.92
N ILE A 39 8.67 23.38 0.51
CA ILE A 39 10.00 23.92 0.79
C ILE A 39 9.92 25.11 1.73
N ASN A 40 10.33 24.89 2.99
CA ASN A 40 10.50 25.94 3.97
C ASN A 40 11.96 25.98 4.47
N GLY A 41 12.56 27.17 4.47
CA GLY A 41 13.81 27.55 5.14
C GLY A 41 14.98 26.54 5.05
N SER A 42 15.15 25.68 6.03
CA SER A 42 16.28 24.75 6.17
C SER A 42 16.44 23.70 5.04
N ARG A 43 15.44 23.55 4.18
CA ARG A 43 15.49 22.61 3.05
C ARG A 43 16.09 23.20 1.77
N SER A 44 16.36 24.51 1.72
CA SER A 44 16.95 25.18 0.56
C SER A 44 18.37 24.68 0.27
N GLU A 45 19.17 24.41 1.30
CA GLU A 45 20.52 23.86 1.17
C GLU A 45 20.52 22.49 0.48
N LEU A 46 19.54 21.62 0.82
CA LEU A 46 19.38 20.31 0.19
C LEU A 46 19.07 20.43 -1.31
N ILE A 47 18.31 21.45 -1.71
CA ILE A 47 18.00 21.69 -3.12
C ILE A 47 19.26 22.10 -3.87
N GLY A 48 20.09 22.98 -3.29
CA GLY A 48 21.38 23.36 -3.85
C GLY A 48 22.29 22.14 -4.09
N LYS A 49 22.41 21.27 -3.10
CA LYS A 49 23.15 20.00 -3.21
C LYS A 49 22.59 19.09 -4.30
N LEU A 50 21.26 18.95 -4.39
CA LEU A 50 20.60 18.14 -5.42
C LEU A 50 20.87 18.69 -6.83
N ILE A 51 20.77 20.01 -7.02
CA ILE A 51 21.05 20.65 -8.31
C ILE A 51 22.51 20.43 -8.73
N SER A 52 23.44 20.61 -7.81
CA SER A 52 24.86 20.37 -8.06
C SER A 52 25.11 18.90 -8.46
N PHE A 53 24.51 17.96 -7.74
CA PHE A 53 24.61 16.54 -8.06
C PHE A 53 24.08 16.20 -9.45
N ILE A 54 22.90 16.73 -9.83
CA ILE A 54 22.31 16.46 -11.15
C ILE A 54 23.15 17.09 -12.28
N LYS A 55 23.71 18.29 -12.06
CA LYS A 55 24.63 18.92 -13.02
C LYS A 55 25.91 18.07 -13.22
N ILE A 56 26.46 17.51 -12.14
CA ILE A 56 27.60 16.62 -12.20
C ILE A 56 27.24 15.36 -12.98
N LEU A 57 26.08 14.74 -12.71
CA LEU A 57 25.60 13.58 -13.45
C LEU A 57 25.44 13.86 -14.96
N GLU A 58 24.91 15.02 -15.35
CA GLU A 58 24.79 15.41 -16.77
C GLU A 58 26.17 15.58 -17.42
N LYS A 59 27.11 16.25 -16.73
CA LYS A 59 28.51 16.38 -17.17
C LYS A 59 29.13 15.00 -17.46
N TRP A 60 28.94 14.06 -16.52
CA TRP A 60 29.50 12.71 -16.63
C TRP A 60 28.81 11.85 -17.67
N GLN A 61 27.50 11.95 -17.83
CA GLN A 61 26.78 11.28 -18.90
C GLN A 61 27.35 11.67 -20.27
N LYS A 62 27.59 12.97 -20.50
CA LYS A 62 28.20 13.48 -21.75
C LYS A 62 29.63 13.01 -21.93
N LYS A 63 30.43 12.92 -20.87
CA LYS A 63 31.82 12.43 -20.92
C LYS A 63 31.90 10.94 -21.20
N LEU A 64 31.08 10.12 -20.50
CA LEU A 64 31.09 8.67 -20.56
C LEU A 64 30.43 8.09 -21.84
N SER A 65 29.56 8.86 -22.50
CA SER A 65 28.90 8.42 -23.74
C SER A 65 29.82 8.40 -24.96
N LYS A 66 30.97 9.08 -24.91
CA LYS A 66 31.91 9.20 -26.04
C LYS A 66 32.94 8.08 -26.04
N LEU A 67 33.30 7.60 -27.23
CA LEU A 67 34.44 6.69 -27.40
C LEU A 67 35.74 7.45 -27.17
N GLN A 68 36.62 6.95 -26.33
CA GLN A 68 37.87 7.60 -25.94
C GLN A 68 39.05 6.63 -25.97
N TYR A 69 40.28 7.16 -26.07
CA TYR A 69 41.51 6.39 -25.94
C TYR A 69 41.73 5.90 -24.50
N LEU A 70 42.49 4.82 -24.36
CA LEU A 70 42.82 4.24 -23.04
C LEU A 70 43.51 5.23 -22.09
N THR A 71 44.40 6.05 -22.64
CA THR A 71 45.12 7.11 -21.86
C THR A 71 44.15 8.11 -21.24
N TYR A 72 43.08 8.47 -21.96
CA TYR A 72 42.03 9.35 -21.41
C TYR A 72 41.24 8.67 -20.31
N TRP A 73 40.91 7.40 -20.45
CA TRP A 73 40.23 6.65 -19.40
C TRP A 73 41.06 6.52 -18.12
N ARG A 74 42.38 6.53 -18.21
CA ARG A 74 43.28 6.51 -17.05
C ARG A 74 43.13 7.76 -16.18
N SER A 75 43.15 8.94 -16.78
CA SER A 75 43.04 10.23 -16.06
C SER A 75 41.63 10.49 -15.56
N LEU A 76 40.62 9.98 -16.28
CA LEU A 76 39.21 10.25 -15.97
C LEU A 76 38.76 9.69 -14.60
N TYR A 77 39.44 8.64 -14.08
CA TYR A 77 39.09 8.05 -12.79
C TYR A 77 39.33 9.03 -11.64
N SER A 78 40.42 9.74 -11.61
CA SER A 78 40.73 10.75 -10.58
C SER A 78 39.69 11.87 -10.56
N ASP A 79 39.30 12.37 -11.74
CA ASP A 79 38.26 13.38 -11.89
C ASP A 79 36.90 12.88 -11.36
N LEU A 80 36.57 11.62 -11.66
CA LEU A 80 35.32 11.01 -11.21
C LEU A 80 35.28 10.89 -9.68
N VAL A 81 36.38 10.43 -9.08
CA VAL A 81 36.47 10.33 -7.64
C VAL A 81 36.33 11.69 -6.97
N SER A 82 37.01 12.72 -7.50
CA SER A 82 36.95 14.09 -6.93
C SER A 82 35.55 14.72 -7.05
N ASP A 83 34.82 14.41 -8.14
CA ASP A 83 33.48 14.99 -8.36
C ASP A 83 32.39 14.30 -7.49
N PHE A 84 32.52 13.00 -7.18
CA PHE A 84 31.46 12.23 -6.49
C PHE A 84 31.76 11.85 -5.03
N PHE A 85 33.02 11.78 -4.64
CA PHE A 85 33.41 11.33 -3.30
C PHE A 85 34.10 12.42 -2.52
N GLN A 86 33.66 12.61 -1.30
CA GLN A 86 34.34 13.48 -0.36
C GLN A 86 35.50 12.73 0.30
N ASN A 87 36.64 13.40 0.51
CA ASN A 87 37.80 12.83 1.19
C ASN A 87 37.41 12.40 2.62
N ASN A 88 37.28 11.10 2.81
CA ASN A 88 36.98 10.50 4.10
C ASN A 88 37.93 9.31 4.31
N THR A 89 38.69 9.32 5.42
CA THR A 89 39.70 8.32 5.76
C THR A 89 39.19 6.88 5.74
N LYS A 90 37.89 6.66 6.01
CA LYS A 90 37.28 5.32 5.98
C LYS A 90 37.09 4.78 4.56
N ILE A 91 36.86 5.64 3.58
CA ILE A 91 36.57 5.26 2.19
C ILE A 91 37.85 5.30 1.34
N GLU A 92 38.84 6.06 1.76
CA GLU A 92 40.08 6.30 1.03
C GLU A 92 40.81 5.01 0.65
N LYS A 93 40.95 4.05 1.57
CA LYS A 93 41.55 2.75 1.28
C LYS A 93 40.83 1.99 0.19
N SER A 94 39.49 2.00 0.20
CA SER A 94 38.69 1.33 -0.82
C SER A 94 38.83 2.00 -2.18
N ILE A 95 38.87 3.32 -2.23
CA ILE A 95 39.09 4.11 -3.45
C ILE A 95 40.47 3.80 -4.03
N GLN A 96 41.51 3.75 -3.21
CA GLN A 96 42.89 3.42 -3.65
C GLN A 96 42.98 2.01 -4.23
N ILE A 97 42.31 1.02 -3.63
CA ILE A 97 42.29 -0.35 -4.16
C ILE A 97 41.61 -0.39 -5.54
N ILE A 98 40.49 0.31 -5.70
CA ILE A 98 39.78 0.38 -6.97
C ILE A 98 40.63 1.11 -8.03
N GLN A 99 41.27 2.20 -7.63
CA GLN A 99 42.18 2.97 -8.49
C GLN A 99 43.33 2.14 -9.00
N LYS A 100 43.99 1.39 -8.12
CA LYS A 100 45.08 0.51 -8.49
C LYS A 100 44.66 -0.52 -9.53
N LYS A 101 43.52 -1.19 -9.31
CA LYS A 101 42.98 -2.18 -10.25
C LYS A 101 42.55 -1.55 -11.59
N TRP A 102 42.00 -0.33 -11.55
CA TRP A 102 41.62 0.40 -12.74
C TRP A 102 42.86 0.72 -13.62
N ILE A 103 43.95 1.19 -12.99
CA ILE A 103 45.19 1.49 -13.65
C ILE A 103 45.84 0.20 -14.22
N GLU A 104 45.89 -0.89 -13.45
CA GLU A 104 46.39 -2.19 -13.89
C GLU A 104 45.70 -2.68 -15.18
N ILE A 105 44.37 -2.60 -15.25
CA ILE A 105 43.62 -3.01 -16.44
C ILE A 105 43.98 -2.16 -17.67
N ILE A 106 44.17 -0.87 -17.48
CA ILE A 106 44.50 0.04 -18.57
C ILE A 106 45.94 -0.17 -19.01
N ASP A 107 46.87 -0.34 -18.09
CA ASP A 107 48.28 -0.58 -18.39
C ASP A 107 48.48 -1.92 -19.09
N ASP A 108 47.79 -2.98 -18.69
CA ASP A 108 47.77 -4.28 -19.41
C ASP A 108 47.25 -4.13 -20.84
N SER A 109 46.24 -3.29 -21.05
CA SER A 109 45.67 -3.03 -22.36
C SER A 109 46.56 -2.15 -23.23
N LEU A 110 47.31 -1.22 -22.64
CA LEU A 110 48.30 -0.39 -23.31
C LEU A 110 49.55 -1.19 -23.70
N SER A 111 50.00 -2.13 -22.87
CA SER A 111 51.15 -3.01 -23.15
C SER A 111 50.91 -3.89 -24.38
N SER A 112 49.64 -4.20 -24.70
CA SER A 112 49.27 -4.91 -25.91
C SER A 112 49.16 -4.01 -27.17
N ASN A 113 49.62 -2.77 -27.12
CA ASN A 113 49.59 -1.78 -28.20
C ASN A 113 48.20 -1.50 -28.79
N TYR A 114 47.15 -1.55 -27.96
CA TYR A 114 45.82 -1.27 -28.42
C TYR A 114 45.56 0.26 -28.50
N LEU A 115 45.51 0.77 -29.73
CA LEU A 115 45.44 2.21 -30.02
C LEU A 115 44.03 2.70 -30.43
N LYS A 116 43.00 1.83 -30.43
CA LYS A 116 41.66 2.21 -30.84
C LYS A 116 40.86 2.84 -29.68
N LYS A 117 39.94 3.72 -30.04
CA LYS A 117 38.98 4.28 -29.07
C LYS A 117 37.99 3.23 -28.59
N ILE A 118 37.75 3.16 -27.31
CA ILE A 118 36.83 2.20 -26.70
C ILE A 118 35.73 2.90 -25.85
N SER A 119 34.62 2.21 -25.65
CA SER A 119 33.55 2.67 -24.80
C SER A 119 33.80 2.25 -23.33
N ILE A 120 33.27 3.02 -22.41
CA ILE A 120 33.31 2.68 -20.98
C ILE A 120 32.68 1.31 -20.68
N ASN A 121 31.70 0.86 -21.49
CA ASN A 121 31.03 -0.41 -21.29
C ASN A 121 31.96 -1.62 -21.41
N ILE A 122 32.98 -1.53 -22.29
CA ILE A 122 34.00 -2.58 -22.44
C ILE A 122 34.89 -2.61 -21.21
N LEU A 123 35.41 -1.45 -20.79
CA LEU A 123 36.23 -1.36 -19.57
C LEU A 123 35.48 -1.82 -18.33
N LYS A 124 34.22 -1.45 -18.24
CA LYS A 124 33.36 -1.89 -17.14
C LYS A 124 33.24 -3.42 -17.08
N LYS A 125 33.04 -4.08 -18.20
CA LYS A 125 32.96 -5.55 -18.25
C LYS A 125 34.29 -6.20 -17.82
N ILE A 126 35.43 -5.71 -18.32
CA ILE A 126 36.75 -6.22 -17.95
C ILE A 126 37.01 -5.99 -16.44
N PHE A 127 36.68 -4.78 -15.97
CA PHE A 127 36.83 -4.43 -14.54
C PHE A 127 36.05 -5.36 -13.61
N PHE A 128 34.78 -5.59 -13.92
CA PHE A 128 33.96 -6.49 -13.12
C PHE A 128 34.44 -7.92 -13.15
N TYR A 129 34.87 -8.41 -14.33
CA TYR A 129 35.44 -9.75 -14.45
C TYR A 129 36.68 -9.92 -13.55
N LYS A 130 37.67 -9.03 -13.67
CA LYS A 130 38.90 -9.08 -12.85
C LYS A 130 38.64 -8.79 -11.36
N TYR A 131 37.61 -7.99 -11.03
CA TYR A 131 37.28 -7.67 -9.63
C TYR A 131 36.66 -8.85 -8.90
N TYR A 132 35.77 -9.59 -9.56
CA TYR A 132 35.11 -10.74 -8.95
C TYR A 132 36.03 -11.97 -8.85
N ASP A 133 36.93 -12.17 -9.81
CA ASP A 133 37.88 -13.31 -9.77
C ASP A 133 38.90 -13.21 -8.63
N ASN A 134 39.18 -12.02 -8.13
CA ASN A 134 40.20 -11.79 -7.09
C ASN A 134 39.62 -11.56 -5.67
N ASN A 135 38.33 -11.76 -5.45
CA ASN A 135 37.80 -11.77 -4.10
C ASN A 135 38.17 -13.09 -3.40
N HIS A 136 39.40 -13.16 -2.90
CA HIS A 136 39.77 -14.15 -1.90
C HIS A 136 38.88 -13.90 -0.69
N GLU A 137 38.03 -14.87 -0.38
CA GLU A 137 37.21 -14.85 0.83
C GLU A 137 38.18 -14.77 2.02
N ILE A 138 38.10 -13.66 2.77
CA ILE A 138 38.92 -13.47 3.94
C ILE A 138 38.27 -14.27 5.07
N PHE A 139 38.97 -15.32 5.52
CA PHE A 139 38.56 -16.06 6.71
C PHE A 139 38.69 -15.14 7.95
N LEU A 140 37.59 -14.97 8.65
CA LEU A 140 37.55 -14.18 9.88
C LEU A 140 37.39 -15.12 11.09
N PRO A 141 38.39 -15.21 12.00
CA PRO A 141 38.26 -16.01 13.18
C PRO A 141 37.22 -15.43 14.16
N GLY A 142 36.51 -16.31 14.86
CA GLY A 142 35.55 -15.92 15.91
C GLY A 142 34.16 -15.49 15.40
N VAL A 143 33.88 -15.58 14.09
CA VAL A 143 32.58 -15.28 13.47
C VAL A 143 32.06 -16.45 12.64
N VAL A 144 30.80 -16.40 12.23
CA VAL A 144 30.23 -17.35 11.26
C VAL A 144 30.73 -16.99 9.87
N ASN A 145 31.47 -17.91 9.24
CA ASN A 145 32.01 -17.72 7.89
C ASN A 145 31.09 -18.34 6.86
N PHE A 146 30.72 -17.55 5.82
CA PHE A 146 30.02 -18.02 4.63
C PHE A 146 31.03 -18.05 3.48
N CYS A 147 31.30 -19.23 2.97
CA CYS A 147 32.36 -19.41 1.97
C CYS A 147 32.03 -20.56 1.01
N TYR A 148 32.75 -20.62 -0.11
CA TYR A 148 32.71 -21.80 -0.96
C TYR A 148 33.56 -22.93 -0.37
N PRO A 149 33.23 -24.18 -0.64
CA PRO A 149 34.01 -25.32 -0.11
C PRO A 149 35.51 -25.25 -0.41
N ASP A 150 35.89 -24.71 -1.58
CA ASP A 150 37.29 -24.54 -2.00
C ASP A 150 38.08 -23.58 -1.11
N SER A 151 37.41 -22.60 -0.49
CA SER A 151 38.07 -21.51 0.25
C SER A 151 38.47 -21.89 1.67
N VAL A 152 37.86 -22.93 2.25
CA VAL A 152 37.98 -23.29 3.67
C VAL A 152 38.46 -24.73 3.86
N CYS A 153 39.03 -25.31 2.81
CA CYS A 153 39.62 -26.63 2.85
C CYS A 153 40.69 -26.72 3.95
N TYR A 154 40.66 -27.83 4.70
CA TYR A 154 41.63 -28.16 5.79
C TYR A 154 41.50 -27.39 7.12
N ILE A 155 40.51 -26.48 7.26
CA ILE A 155 40.30 -25.80 8.52
C ILE A 155 39.25 -26.56 9.35
N PRO A 156 39.59 -27.05 10.57
CA PRO A 156 38.61 -27.72 11.41
C PRO A 156 37.60 -26.72 12.01
N PHE A 157 36.32 -27.07 11.91
CA PHE A 157 35.24 -26.29 12.52
C PHE A 157 34.39 -27.19 13.43
N LYS A 158 33.88 -26.61 14.51
CA LYS A 158 32.92 -27.33 15.37
C LYS A 158 31.65 -27.72 14.63
N VAL A 159 31.19 -26.88 13.73
CA VAL A 159 29.95 -27.07 12.94
C VAL A 159 30.20 -26.63 11.52
N ILE A 160 29.92 -27.50 10.55
CA ILE A 160 29.93 -27.19 9.13
C ILE A 160 28.51 -27.40 8.58
N CYS A 161 27.99 -26.35 7.90
CA CYS A 161 26.68 -26.37 7.24
C CYS A 161 26.85 -26.30 5.73
N MET A 162 26.59 -27.38 5.00
CA MET A 162 26.50 -27.35 3.54
C MET A 162 25.05 -27.07 3.13
N ILE A 163 24.84 -25.94 2.45
CA ILE A 163 23.51 -25.50 2.03
C ILE A 163 23.41 -25.55 0.50
N GLY A 164 22.20 -25.88 -0.02
CA GLY A 164 21.96 -25.92 -1.45
C GLY A 164 22.60 -27.12 -2.14
N THR A 165 22.62 -28.29 -1.50
CA THR A 165 23.20 -29.54 -2.05
C THR A 165 22.18 -30.28 -2.92
N ASP A 166 21.60 -29.58 -3.90
CA ASP A 166 20.65 -30.13 -4.85
C ASP A 166 21.38 -30.91 -5.98
N HIS A 167 20.67 -31.80 -6.65
CA HIS A 167 21.22 -32.62 -7.74
C HIS A 167 21.81 -31.80 -8.91
N THR A 168 21.33 -30.54 -9.08
CA THR A 168 21.83 -29.63 -10.13
C THR A 168 22.97 -28.73 -9.66
N SER A 169 23.18 -28.61 -8.35
CA SER A 169 24.11 -27.66 -7.75
C SER A 169 25.48 -28.27 -7.47
N ILE A 170 25.54 -29.52 -7.04
CA ILE A 170 26.76 -30.24 -6.69
C ILE A 170 26.68 -31.69 -7.19
N PRO A 171 27.60 -32.14 -8.06
CA PRO A 171 28.61 -31.36 -8.76
C PRO A 171 28.01 -30.41 -9.80
N LYS A 172 28.53 -29.21 -9.94
CA LYS A 172 28.14 -28.32 -11.03
C LYS A 172 28.45 -29.01 -12.36
N THR A 173 27.43 -29.34 -13.13
CA THR A 173 27.57 -29.69 -14.51
C THR A 173 27.81 -28.39 -15.28
N ASN A 174 29.06 -27.94 -15.35
CA ASN A 174 29.37 -26.90 -16.33
C ASN A 174 29.06 -27.50 -17.69
N TYR A 175 28.15 -26.85 -18.42
CA TYR A 175 28.06 -27.04 -19.87
C TYR A 175 29.37 -26.50 -20.42
N LEU A 176 30.41 -27.34 -20.40
CA LEU A 176 31.67 -27.05 -21.04
C LEU A 176 31.36 -26.95 -22.50
N ASP A 177 31.80 -25.85 -23.11
CA ASP A 177 31.57 -25.55 -24.50
C ASP A 177 32.02 -26.75 -25.35
N ASN A 178 31.29 -27.06 -26.43
CA ASN A 178 31.53 -28.24 -27.28
C ASN A 178 32.92 -28.25 -27.95
N PHE A 179 33.64 -27.13 -27.93
CA PHE A 179 34.99 -26.97 -28.45
C PHE A 179 36.11 -27.35 -27.45
N ASN A 180 35.76 -27.71 -26.21
CA ASN A 180 36.75 -28.08 -25.19
C ASN A 180 37.34 -29.48 -25.49
N LEU A 181 38.56 -29.50 -26.02
CA LEU A 181 39.28 -30.72 -26.39
C LEU A 181 39.69 -31.57 -25.17
N LEU A 182 39.97 -30.97 -24.01
CA LEU A 182 40.28 -31.68 -22.76
C LEU A 182 39.13 -32.60 -22.31
N LYS A 183 37.89 -32.22 -22.60
CA LYS A 183 36.75 -33.10 -22.33
C LYS A 183 36.66 -34.29 -23.28
N LYS A 184 37.07 -34.06 -24.55
CA LYS A 184 37.03 -35.10 -25.61
C LYS A 184 38.17 -36.12 -25.48
N TYR A 185 39.32 -35.66 -25.04
CA TYR A 185 40.54 -36.46 -24.89
C TYR A 185 41.16 -36.23 -23.50
N PRO A 186 40.55 -36.76 -22.40
CA PRO A 186 41.08 -36.53 -21.06
C PRO A 186 42.38 -37.29 -20.83
N LEU A 187 43.37 -36.60 -20.26
CA LEU A 187 44.65 -37.18 -19.86
C LEU A 187 44.66 -37.38 -18.32
N ILE A 188 45.59 -38.24 -17.88
CA ILE A 188 45.81 -38.43 -16.42
C ILE A 188 46.35 -37.11 -15.86
N GLY A 189 45.63 -36.55 -14.87
CA GLY A 189 45.95 -35.24 -14.25
C GLY A 189 44.99 -34.11 -14.65
N ASP A 190 44.14 -34.30 -15.67
CA ASP A 190 43.08 -33.35 -15.98
C ASP A 190 42.03 -33.27 -14.89
N ILE A 191 41.57 -32.06 -14.61
CA ILE A 191 40.59 -31.80 -13.54
C ILE A 191 39.22 -32.36 -13.92
N ASN A 192 38.79 -33.43 -13.24
CA ASN A 192 37.44 -33.93 -13.29
C ASN A 192 36.61 -33.23 -12.18
N LEU A 193 35.60 -32.44 -12.58
CA LEU A 193 34.77 -31.70 -11.65
C LEU A 193 34.08 -32.60 -10.65
N TYR A 194 33.61 -33.79 -11.06
CA TYR A 194 33.00 -34.75 -10.14
C TYR A 194 33.99 -35.20 -9.06
N GLN A 195 35.19 -35.58 -9.44
CA GLN A 195 36.23 -35.97 -8.48
C GLN A 195 36.62 -34.82 -7.55
N LYS A 196 36.73 -33.61 -8.09
CA LYS A 196 36.99 -32.42 -7.27
C LYS A 196 35.91 -32.21 -6.23
N TYR A 197 34.62 -32.19 -6.62
CA TYR A 197 33.54 -32.00 -5.66
C TYR A 197 33.39 -33.15 -4.67
N SER A 198 33.63 -34.40 -5.09
CA SER A 198 33.64 -35.56 -4.20
C SER A 198 34.73 -35.43 -3.12
N TYR A 199 35.92 -35.02 -3.53
CA TYR A 199 37.03 -34.75 -2.62
C TYR A 199 36.69 -33.66 -1.60
N LEU A 200 36.19 -32.51 -2.07
CA LEU A 200 35.77 -31.40 -1.22
C LEU A 200 34.66 -31.76 -0.24
N PHE A 201 33.73 -32.62 -0.68
CA PHE A 201 32.66 -33.11 0.18
C PHE A 201 33.19 -33.98 1.33
N VAL A 202 34.03 -34.98 1.01
CA VAL A 202 34.65 -35.85 2.02
C VAL A 202 35.54 -35.03 2.97
N GLN A 203 36.26 -34.06 2.43
CA GLN A 203 37.10 -33.18 3.23
C GLN A 203 36.28 -32.29 4.17
N SER A 204 35.17 -31.69 3.69
CA SER A 204 34.26 -30.93 4.53
C SER A 204 33.67 -31.77 5.66
N LEU A 205 33.35 -33.05 5.37
CA LEU A 205 32.90 -33.99 6.39
C LEU A 205 34.00 -34.27 7.44
N SER A 206 35.24 -34.46 7.00
CA SER A 206 36.39 -34.72 7.90
C SER A 206 36.77 -33.52 8.75
N CYS A 207 36.56 -32.29 8.28
CA CYS A 207 36.82 -31.07 9.02
C CYS A 207 35.74 -30.71 10.05
N ALA A 208 34.59 -31.37 10.04
CA ALA A 208 33.53 -31.12 11.00
C ALA A 208 33.76 -31.90 12.31
N GLU A 209 34.15 -31.19 13.37
CA GLU A 209 34.48 -31.80 14.68
C GLU A 209 33.27 -32.37 15.42
N LYS A 210 32.14 -31.66 15.42
CA LYS A 210 30.95 -32.03 16.21
C LYS A 210 29.70 -32.29 15.37
N TYR A 211 29.40 -31.38 14.44
CA TYR A 211 28.16 -31.47 13.65
C TYR A 211 28.43 -31.13 12.20
N PHE A 212 27.95 -32.01 11.32
CA PHE A 212 27.89 -31.79 9.89
C PHE A 212 26.43 -31.69 9.45
N TYR A 213 26.04 -30.53 8.94
CA TYR A 213 24.65 -30.26 8.53
C TYR A 213 24.58 -30.12 7.02
N ILE A 214 23.62 -30.80 6.40
CA ILE A 214 23.40 -30.74 4.96
C ILE A 214 21.96 -30.32 4.71
N SER A 215 21.72 -29.39 3.79
CA SER A 215 20.38 -28.99 3.37
C SER A 215 20.26 -28.94 1.86
N TYR A 216 19.14 -29.41 1.35
CA TYR A 216 18.76 -29.36 -0.05
C TYR A 216 17.26 -29.08 -0.21
N ILE A 217 16.85 -28.65 -1.41
CA ILE A 217 15.45 -28.38 -1.73
C ILE A 217 14.77 -29.70 -2.01
N GLY A 218 13.84 -30.12 -1.13
CA GLY A 218 13.12 -31.38 -1.26
C GLY A 218 11.90 -31.35 -2.19
N TYR A 219 11.38 -30.15 -2.49
CA TYR A 219 10.23 -29.95 -3.36
C TYR A 219 10.40 -28.71 -4.22
N SER A 220 10.04 -28.81 -5.50
CA SER A 220 10.04 -27.70 -6.44
C SER A 220 8.93 -26.69 -6.07
N VAL A 221 9.26 -25.39 -6.10
CA VAL A 221 8.29 -24.31 -5.79
C VAL A 221 7.25 -24.14 -6.91
N LYS A 222 7.55 -24.62 -8.15
CA LYS A 222 6.67 -24.42 -9.31
C LYS A 222 5.55 -25.45 -9.41
N ASP A 223 5.86 -26.71 -9.10
CA ASP A 223 4.99 -27.86 -9.39
C ASP A 223 4.91 -28.86 -8.22
N GLU A 224 5.44 -28.51 -7.06
CA GLU A 224 5.47 -29.34 -5.85
C GLU A 224 6.04 -30.76 -6.06
N SER A 225 6.75 -30.98 -7.16
CA SER A 225 7.42 -32.25 -7.44
C SER A 225 8.58 -32.49 -6.46
N LYS A 226 8.83 -33.75 -6.09
CA LYS A 226 9.97 -34.11 -5.25
C LYS A 226 11.27 -33.88 -6.03
N VAL A 227 12.20 -33.17 -5.40
CA VAL A 227 13.56 -32.97 -5.89
C VAL A 227 14.49 -33.87 -5.09
N HIS A 228 15.40 -34.54 -5.80
CA HIS A 228 16.39 -35.40 -5.18
C HIS A 228 17.61 -34.60 -4.69
N PRO A 229 18.26 -35.02 -3.61
CA PRO A 229 19.52 -34.45 -3.19
C PRO A 229 20.64 -34.74 -4.22
N SER A 230 21.78 -34.13 -3.99
CA SER A 230 23.01 -34.42 -4.74
C SER A 230 23.39 -35.91 -4.62
N ILE A 231 23.98 -36.47 -5.66
CA ILE A 231 24.53 -37.83 -5.68
C ILE A 231 25.46 -38.08 -4.48
N LEU A 232 26.26 -37.09 -4.07
CA LEU A 232 27.20 -37.22 -2.95
C LEU A 232 26.46 -37.39 -1.61
N VAL A 233 25.33 -36.74 -1.45
CA VAL A 233 24.46 -36.86 -0.26
C VAL A 233 23.79 -38.26 -0.25
N ASP A 234 23.30 -38.74 -1.40
CA ASP A 234 22.73 -40.08 -1.49
C ASP A 234 23.77 -41.19 -1.20
N GLN A 235 24.99 -41.03 -1.69
CA GLN A 235 26.10 -41.95 -1.40
C GLN A 235 26.43 -41.98 0.10
N LEU A 236 26.46 -40.80 0.75
CA LEU A 236 26.67 -40.72 2.20
C LEU A 236 25.53 -41.41 2.97
N LEU A 237 24.26 -41.17 2.60
CA LEU A 237 23.10 -41.80 3.24
C LEU A 237 23.14 -43.33 3.06
N ASN A 238 23.48 -43.81 1.86
CA ASN A 238 23.61 -45.24 1.59
C ASN A 238 24.77 -45.83 2.41
N TYR A 239 25.89 -45.17 2.51
CA TYR A 239 27.03 -45.63 3.34
C TYR A 239 26.61 -45.75 4.82
N ILE A 240 25.91 -44.74 5.35
CA ILE A 240 25.41 -44.77 6.74
C ILE A 240 24.42 -45.89 6.96
N THR A 241 23.49 -46.12 6.04
CA THR A 241 22.47 -47.16 6.18
C THR A 241 23.03 -48.60 6.04
N LEU A 242 24.13 -48.77 5.31
CA LEU A 242 24.81 -50.06 5.17
C LEU A 242 25.68 -50.42 6.37
N ASN A 243 26.37 -49.44 6.94
CA ASN A 243 27.42 -49.71 7.92
C ASN A 243 27.00 -49.41 9.38
N PHE A 244 25.84 -48.74 9.58
CA PHE A 244 25.40 -48.35 10.92
C PHE A 244 23.96 -48.84 11.20
N CYS A 245 23.71 -49.24 12.45
CA CYS A 245 22.37 -49.56 12.97
C CYS A 245 22.21 -49.00 14.38
N PHE A 246 20.98 -48.84 14.84
CA PHE A 246 20.75 -48.49 16.24
C PHE A 246 21.07 -49.66 17.17
N ILE A 247 21.47 -49.35 18.40
CA ILE A 247 21.72 -50.35 19.43
C ILE A 247 20.40 -51.16 19.65
N GLY A 248 20.47 -52.47 19.52
CA GLY A 248 19.33 -53.39 19.61
C GLY A 248 18.64 -53.74 18.27
N ASP A 249 19.01 -53.10 17.18
CA ASP A 249 18.41 -53.32 15.84
C ASP A 249 19.34 -54.14 14.89
N GLN A 250 20.30 -54.88 15.44
CA GLN A 250 21.33 -55.61 14.66
C GLN A 250 20.75 -56.68 13.72
N ASN A 251 19.55 -57.20 14.00
CA ASN A 251 18.89 -58.27 13.23
C ASN A 251 17.88 -57.73 12.18
N LEU A 252 17.78 -56.42 11.98
CA LEU A 252 16.85 -55.83 11.01
C LEU A 252 17.34 -55.98 9.56
N SER A 253 16.38 -56.18 8.66
CA SER A 253 16.68 -56.16 7.23
C SER A 253 17.18 -54.77 6.79
N TYR A 254 18.02 -54.73 5.74
CA TYR A 254 18.54 -53.47 5.18
C TYR A 254 17.46 -52.43 4.92
N LYS A 255 16.31 -52.84 4.35
CA LYS A 255 15.19 -51.94 4.05
C LYS A 255 14.57 -51.31 5.31
N GLU A 256 14.47 -52.07 6.39
CA GLU A 256 13.92 -51.60 7.68
C GLU A 256 14.90 -50.69 8.40
N ASN A 257 16.18 -51.04 8.42
CA ASN A 257 17.25 -50.23 8.99
C ASN A 257 17.35 -48.88 8.25
N SER A 258 17.36 -48.90 6.91
CA SER A 258 17.37 -47.71 6.08
C SER A 258 16.18 -46.77 6.37
N LYS A 259 14.96 -47.32 6.47
CA LYS A 259 13.76 -46.54 6.82
C LYS A 259 13.85 -45.93 8.22
N LYS A 260 14.37 -46.66 9.21
CA LYS A 260 14.53 -46.17 10.58
C LYS A 260 15.56 -45.05 10.65
N ILE A 261 16.74 -45.24 10.05
CA ILE A 261 17.82 -44.25 10.03
C ILE A 261 17.37 -42.98 9.32
N THR A 262 16.79 -43.09 8.13
CA THR A 262 16.29 -41.95 7.36
C THR A 262 15.19 -41.21 8.13
N LYS A 263 14.26 -41.92 8.77
CA LYS A 263 13.20 -41.34 9.59
C LYS A 263 13.77 -40.61 10.84
N TYR A 264 14.85 -41.14 11.43
CA TYR A 264 15.52 -40.52 12.57
C TYR A 264 16.22 -39.19 12.14
N LEU A 265 16.99 -39.23 11.09
CA LEU A 265 17.69 -38.05 10.55
C LEU A 265 16.68 -36.96 10.16
N CYS A 266 15.65 -37.32 9.42
CA CYS A 266 14.57 -36.38 9.04
C CYS A 266 13.76 -35.87 10.25
N LYS A 267 13.47 -36.70 11.26
CA LYS A 267 12.71 -36.29 12.46
C LYS A 267 13.45 -35.29 13.32
N LYS A 268 14.76 -35.47 13.50
CA LYS A 268 15.58 -34.57 14.34
C LYS A 268 15.58 -33.15 13.79
N HIS A 269 15.56 -32.99 12.48
CA HIS A 269 15.55 -31.70 11.83
C HIS A 269 14.14 -31.13 11.61
N LYS A 270 13.11 -31.97 11.42
CA LYS A 270 11.70 -31.51 11.31
C LYS A 270 11.23 -30.73 12.54
N LYS A 271 11.66 -31.07 13.73
CA LYS A 271 11.29 -30.33 14.95
C LYS A 271 11.98 -28.97 15.08
N GLN A 272 13.12 -28.78 14.44
CA GLN A 272 13.89 -27.52 14.55
C GLN A 272 13.67 -26.54 13.40
N PHE A 273 13.29 -27.00 12.20
CA PHE A 273 13.31 -26.17 10.99
C PHE A 273 12.04 -26.18 10.14
N LEU A 274 11.08 -27.05 10.39
CA LEU A 274 9.77 -26.89 9.78
C LEU A 274 8.99 -25.87 10.61
N TYR A 275 9.06 -24.63 10.17
CA TYR A 275 7.94 -23.74 10.34
C TYR A 275 6.76 -24.40 9.61
N GLU A 276 5.95 -25.16 10.34
CA GLU A 276 4.61 -25.47 9.87
C GLU A 276 3.99 -24.13 9.47
N THR A 277 3.30 -24.08 8.35
CA THR A 277 2.57 -22.88 7.90
C THR A 277 1.70 -22.29 9.01
N LYS A 278 1.22 -23.11 9.94
CA LYS A 278 0.59 -22.69 11.20
C LYS A 278 1.48 -21.84 12.12
N ASN A 279 2.79 -22.03 12.10
CA ASN A 279 3.70 -21.24 12.95
C ASN A 279 4.10 -19.92 12.32
N ILE A 280 4.04 -19.77 10.99
CA ILE A 280 4.20 -18.46 10.32
C ILE A 280 2.99 -17.59 10.63
N GLU A 281 1.79 -18.14 10.60
CA GLU A 281 0.58 -17.43 11.04
C GLU A 281 0.62 -17.09 12.54
N SER A 282 1.15 -17.99 13.39
CA SER A 282 1.32 -17.73 14.82
C SER A 282 2.42 -16.70 15.09
N PHE A 283 3.53 -16.72 14.37
CA PHE A 283 4.61 -15.72 14.49
C PHE A 283 4.14 -14.33 14.04
N ILE A 284 3.35 -14.26 12.96
CA ILE A 284 2.69 -13.02 12.54
C ILE A 284 1.62 -12.61 13.55
N GLN A 285 0.85 -13.57 14.10
CA GLN A 285 -0.14 -13.31 15.14
C GLN A 285 0.50 -12.94 16.48
N ASP A 286 1.63 -13.51 16.85
CA ASP A 286 2.32 -13.21 18.10
C ASP A 286 3.06 -11.87 18.04
N ASN A 287 3.62 -11.48 16.92
CA ASN A 287 4.13 -10.13 16.71
C ASN A 287 2.99 -9.09 16.67
N ILE A 288 1.87 -9.42 16.02
CA ILE A 288 0.67 -8.61 16.07
C ILE A 288 0.09 -8.58 17.49
N LYS A 289 0.10 -9.70 18.23
CA LYS A 289 -0.37 -9.77 19.62
C LYS A 289 0.57 -9.07 20.61
N ASN A 290 1.87 -9.08 20.36
CA ASN A 290 2.82 -8.35 21.22
C ASN A 290 2.75 -6.84 21.01
N ASP A 291 2.53 -6.36 19.78
CA ASP A 291 2.17 -4.96 19.52
C ASP A 291 0.78 -4.59 20.09
N PHE A 292 -0.10 -5.58 20.31
CA PHE A 292 -1.44 -5.38 20.87
C PHE A 292 -1.57 -5.78 22.36
N LYS A 293 -0.67 -6.59 22.94
CA LYS A 293 -0.71 -6.89 24.39
C LYS A 293 -0.47 -5.66 25.28
N HIS A 294 0.13 -4.61 24.73
CA HIS A 294 0.15 -3.32 25.43
C HIS A 294 -1.18 -2.55 25.36
N THR A 295 -2.20 -3.06 24.67
CA THR A 295 -3.51 -2.38 24.52
C THR A 295 -4.73 -3.24 24.81
N GLU A 296 -4.58 -4.54 25.13
CA GLU A 296 -5.68 -5.35 25.67
C GLU A 296 -5.79 -5.26 27.21
N LYS A 297 -5.62 -4.08 27.77
CA LYS A 297 -6.41 -3.76 28.94
C LYS A 297 -7.82 -3.59 28.42
N ASN A 298 -8.69 -4.55 28.74
CA ASN A 298 -10.12 -4.39 28.64
C ASN A 298 -10.45 -2.97 29.07
N ILE A 299 -10.78 -2.10 28.14
CA ILE A 299 -11.40 -0.83 28.44
C ILE A 299 -12.78 -1.23 28.95
N SER A 300 -12.82 -1.55 30.23
CA SER A 300 -14.09 -1.66 30.94
C SER A 300 -14.72 -0.28 30.81
N HIS A 301 -15.81 -0.21 30.07
CA HIS A 301 -16.58 1.01 29.76
C HIS A 301 -17.10 1.76 30.99
N LYS A 302 -16.67 1.41 32.21
CA LYS A 302 -17.26 1.93 33.45
C LYS A 302 -16.65 3.23 33.99
N ASN A 303 -15.49 3.68 33.47
CA ASN A 303 -14.85 4.90 34.02
C ASN A 303 -14.37 5.89 32.96
N LEU A 304 -15.16 6.13 31.92
CA LEU A 304 -14.86 7.20 30.96
C LEU A 304 -15.54 8.49 31.45
N LEU A 305 -14.70 9.31 32.04
CA LEU A 305 -14.81 10.74 32.34
C LEU A 305 -16.17 11.40 32.02
N LYS A 306 -16.85 11.84 33.07
CA LYS A 306 -17.85 12.89 33.03
C LYS A 306 -17.21 14.14 32.39
N LYS A 307 -17.29 14.28 31.07
CA LYS A 307 -17.18 15.59 30.44
C LYS A 307 -18.57 16.18 30.47
N ASN A 308 -18.70 17.36 31.04
CA ASN A 308 -19.90 18.18 31.02
C ASN A 308 -20.43 18.12 29.58
N THR A 309 -21.65 17.62 29.43
CA THR A 309 -22.39 17.72 28.18
C THR A 309 -22.72 19.19 28.05
N ASP A 310 -21.87 19.94 27.35
CA ASP A 310 -22.21 21.29 26.95
C ASP A 310 -23.55 21.16 26.22
N ASN A 311 -24.56 21.90 26.68
CA ASN A 311 -25.88 21.90 26.05
C ASN A 311 -25.86 22.50 24.64
N GLU A 312 -24.68 22.93 24.19
CA GLU A 312 -24.42 23.51 22.87
C GLU A 312 -23.99 22.44 21.85
N ILE A 313 -24.72 22.32 20.77
CA ILE A 313 -24.46 21.34 19.70
C ILE A 313 -24.24 22.08 18.38
N ASN A 314 -23.07 21.87 17.76
CA ASN A 314 -22.84 22.37 16.43
C ASN A 314 -23.55 21.49 15.39
N LEU A 315 -24.28 22.08 14.46
CA LEU A 315 -24.98 21.36 13.39
C LEU A 315 -24.05 20.46 12.56
N LYS A 316 -22.84 20.92 12.25
CA LYS A 316 -21.86 20.11 11.50
C LYS A 316 -21.46 18.85 12.27
N ASP A 317 -21.31 18.96 13.58
CA ASP A 317 -20.95 17.82 14.43
C ASP A 317 -22.10 16.83 14.55
N LEU A 318 -23.32 17.32 14.68
CA LEU A 318 -24.53 16.50 14.65
C LEU A 318 -24.64 15.72 13.33
N ILE A 319 -24.46 16.39 12.18
CA ILE A 319 -24.48 15.75 10.85
C ILE A 319 -23.34 14.75 10.70
N ASN A 320 -22.12 15.09 11.12
CA ASN A 320 -20.96 14.20 11.02
C ASN A 320 -21.13 12.94 11.88
N PHE A 321 -21.72 13.07 13.06
CA PHE A 321 -22.07 11.92 13.89
C PHE A 321 -23.03 10.99 13.15
N TRP A 322 -24.15 11.50 12.65
CA TRP A 322 -25.18 10.68 12.00
C TRP A 322 -24.73 10.06 10.66
N LYS A 323 -23.75 10.66 9.99
CA LYS A 323 -23.12 10.04 8.82
C LYS A 323 -22.35 8.78 9.14
N HIS A 324 -21.67 8.72 10.30
CA HIS A 324 -20.88 7.57 10.74
C HIS A 324 -20.69 7.57 12.27
N PRO A 325 -21.70 7.12 13.03
CA PRO A 325 -21.72 7.25 14.49
C PRO A 325 -20.51 6.62 15.18
N ILE A 326 -20.12 5.42 14.78
CA ILE A 326 -18.99 4.69 15.39
C ILE A 326 -17.67 5.44 15.18
N ARG A 327 -17.39 5.90 13.97
CA ARG A 327 -16.17 6.68 13.69
C ARG A 327 -16.15 7.99 14.49
N TYR A 328 -17.29 8.65 14.60
CA TYR A 328 -17.40 9.88 15.36
C TYR A 328 -17.15 9.62 16.85
N PHE A 329 -17.71 8.55 17.40
CA PHE A 329 -17.48 8.12 18.79
C PHE A 329 -15.98 7.93 19.08
N TYR A 330 -15.24 7.20 18.24
CA TYR A 330 -13.79 7.02 18.43
C TYR A 330 -13.01 8.32 18.30
N ASN A 331 -13.29 9.11 17.26
CA ASN A 331 -12.49 10.32 16.96
C ASN A 331 -12.76 11.48 17.92
N SER A 332 -14.01 11.71 18.28
CA SER A 332 -14.45 12.89 19.07
C SER A 332 -14.55 12.59 20.55
N HIS A 333 -15.13 11.46 20.92
CA HIS A 333 -15.31 11.11 22.33
C HIS A 333 -14.07 10.45 22.92
N LEU A 334 -13.55 9.38 22.28
CA LEU A 334 -12.34 8.69 22.75
C LEU A 334 -11.05 9.37 22.32
N LYS A 335 -11.12 10.37 21.43
CA LYS A 335 -9.96 11.07 20.81
C LYS A 335 -8.94 10.13 20.15
N ILE A 336 -9.35 8.92 19.79
CA ILE A 336 -8.54 7.92 19.11
C ILE A 336 -8.65 8.14 17.61
N LYS A 337 -7.66 8.80 17.02
CA LYS A 337 -7.53 8.93 15.56
C LYS A 337 -6.63 7.83 15.03
N ILE A 338 -7.19 6.87 14.33
CA ILE A 338 -6.42 5.82 13.68
C ILE A 338 -5.83 6.40 12.40
N ARG A 339 -4.50 6.59 12.42
CA ARG A 339 -3.77 7.06 11.24
C ARG A 339 -3.68 5.90 10.25
N GLN A 340 -4.31 6.05 9.10
CA GLN A 340 -3.99 5.20 7.95
C GLN A 340 -2.51 5.36 7.62
N LYS A 341 -1.82 4.25 7.30
CA LYS A 341 -0.42 4.30 6.85
C LYS A 341 -0.29 5.37 5.77
N LYS A 342 0.67 6.28 5.93
CA LYS A 342 0.98 7.28 4.89
C LYS A 342 1.14 6.53 3.57
N GLN A 343 0.34 6.86 2.58
CA GLN A 343 0.49 6.30 1.24
C GLN A 343 1.90 6.62 0.76
N LYS A 344 2.65 5.60 0.38
CA LYS A 344 3.94 5.80 -0.26
C LYS A 344 3.69 6.58 -1.56
N ILE A 345 4.57 7.53 -1.84
CA ILE A 345 4.56 8.26 -3.10
C ILE A 345 4.74 7.21 -4.21
N ASN A 346 3.83 7.21 -5.18
CA ASN A 346 3.95 6.32 -6.32
C ASN A 346 5.22 6.68 -7.10
N THR A 347 6.05 5.68 -7.35
CA THR A 347 7.29 5.83 -8.13
C THR A 347 7.05 5.76 -9.64
N THR A 348 5.85 5.37 -10.05
CA THR A 348 5.44 5.23 -11.46
C THR A 348 4.36 6.22 -11.81
N GLU A 349 4.31 6.63 -13.07
CA GLU A 349 3.22 7.46 -13.59
C GLU A 349 1.89 6.73 -13.53
N THR A 350 0.83 7.46 -13.21
CA THR A 350 -0.52 6.90 -13.11
C THR A 350 -1.18 6.91 -14.48
N PHE A 351 -1.46 5.74 -15.04
CA PHE A 351 -2.31 5.61 -16.23
C PHE A 351 -3.80 5.82 -15.90
N LEU A 352 -4.23 5.47 -14.69
CA LEU A 352 -5.60 5.61 -14.21
C LEU A 352 -5.62 6.49 -12.97
N VAL A 353 -6.54 7.43 -12.94
CA VAL A 353 -6.75 8.28 -11.76
C VAL A 353 -7.35 7.45 -10.63
N ASN A 354 -6.69 7.43 -9.48
CA ASN A 354 -7.20 6.76 -8.28
C ASN A 354 -8.63 7.26 -7.95
N PRO A 355 -9.56 6.40 -7.53
CA PRO A 355 -10.95 6.75 -7.20
C PRO A 355 -11.08 7.95 -6.24
N LEU A 356 -10.22 8.06 -5.23
CA LEU A 356 -10.21 9.19 -4.29
C LEU A 356 -9.84 10.51 -4.98
N ASN A 357 -8.83 10.48 -5.86
CA ASN A 357 -8.42 11.66 -6.62
C ASN A 357 -9.48 12.03 -7.67
N SER A 358 -10.07 11.04 -8.33
CA SER A 358 -11.19 11.23 -9.25
C SER A 358 -12.37 11.92 -8.55
N PHE A 359 -12.73 11.49 -7.35
CA PHE A 359 -13.79 12.11 -6.56
C PHE A 359 -13.47 13.58 -6.21
N LYS A 360 -12.23 13.87 -5.80
CA LYS A 360 -11.81 15.25 -5.51
C LYS A 360 -11.84 16.14 -6.75
N ILE A 361 -11.38 15.62 -7.90
CA ILE A 361 -11.41 16.31 -9.18
C ILE A 361 -12.85 16.61 -9.60
N LYS A 362 -13.74 15.61 -9.54
CA LYS A 362 -15.17 15.76 -9.88
C LYS A 362 -15.86 16.81 -9.01
N ASN A 363 -15.60 16.82 -7.71
CA ASN A 363 -16.18 17.82 -6.81
C ASN A 363 -15.74 19.24 -7.18
N LYS A 364 -14.43 19.48 -7.34
CA LYS A 364 -13.93 20.79 -7.75
C LYS A 364 -14.45 21.20 -9.13
N LEU A 365 -14.49 20.26 -10.06
CA LEU A 365 -15.02 20.51 -11.41
C LEU A 365 -16.50 20.91 -11.39
N LEU A 366 -17.32 20.21 -10.59
CA LEU A 366 -18.73 20.56 -10.42
C LEU A 366 -18.90 21.94 -9.82
N ASP A 367 -18.13 22.29 -8.78
CA ASP A 367 -18.14 23.62 -8.17
C ASP A 367 -17.74 24.74 -9.17
N TYR A 368 -16.75 24.47 -10.03
CA TYR A 368 -16.33 25.41 -11.07
C TYR A 368 -17.42 25.62 -12.12
N ILE A 369 -18.12 24.55 -12.54
CA ILE A 369 -19.21 24.65 -13.51
C ILE A 369 -20.39 25.40 -12.91
N ILE A 370 -20.82 25.07 -11.68
CA ILE A 370 -21.95 25.71 -11.01
C ILE A 370 -21.70 27.22 -10.78
N ASN A 371 -20.46 27.58 -10.44
CA ASN A 371 -20.09 28.97 -10.15
C ASN A 371 -19.52 29.70 -11.38
N ASN A 372 -19.66 29.17 -12.59
CA ASN A 372 -19.17 29.74 -13.86
C ASN A 372 -17.70 30.14 -13.85
N LYS A 373 -16.86 29.38 -13.13
CA LYS A 373 -15.41 29.62 -13.08
C LYS A 373 -14.70 28.98 -14.28
N ASN A 374 -13.51 29.48 -14.60
CA ASN A 374 -12.75 29.04 -15.77
C ASN A 374 -12.24 27.59 -15.59
N ILE A 375 -12.81 26.66 -16.36
CA ILE A 375 -12.51 25.23 -16.35
C ILE A 375 -11.13 24.93 -16.96
N THR A 376 -10.65 25.73 -17.92
CA THR A 376 -9.37 25.52 -18.58
C THR A 376 -8.20 25.76 -17.62
N LYS A 377 -8.30 26.78 -16.75
CA LYS A 377 -7.32 27.00 -15.68
C LYS A 377 -7.27 25.83 -14.69
N LEU A 378 -8.42 25.26 -14.37
CA LEU A 378 -8.50 24.09 -13.50
C LEU A 378 -7.85 22.85 -14.14
N TYR A 379 -8.06 22.64 -15.44
CA TYR A 379 -7.42 21.58 -16.20
C TYR A 379 -5.91 21.70 -16.18
N GLN A 380 -5.39 22.88 -16.51
CA GLN A 380 -3.95 23.15 -16.48
C GLN A 380 -3.35 22.89 -15.09
N HIS A 381 -4.04 23.34 -14.04
CA HIS A 381 -3.60 23.08 -12.66
C HIS A 381 -3.49 21.59 -12.34
N TYR A 382 -4.49 20.77 -12.71
CA TYR A 382 -4.44 19.34 -12.46
C TYR A 382 -3.41 18.61 -13.34
N LEU A 383 -3.21 19.05 -14.57
CA LEU A 383 -2.19 18.53 -15.48
C LEU A 383 -0.79 18.79 -14.91
N LEU A 384 -0.46 20.02 -14.55
CA LEU A 384 0.85 20.42 -14.03
C LEU A 384 1.11 19.89 -12.62
N SER A 385 0.07 19.60 -11.84
CA SER A 385 0.22 18.95 -10.53
C SER A 385 0.52 17.44 -10.62
N GLY A 386 0.51 16.84 -11.82
CA GLY A 386 0.71 15.39 -12.02
C GLY A 386 -0.43 14.52 -11.49
N LYS A 387 -1.62 15.08 -11.26
CA LYS A 387 -2.80 14.36 -10.76
C LYS A 387 -3.65 13.76 -11.88
N LEU A 388 -3.43 14.19 -13.12
CA LEU A 388 -4.02 13.62 -14.32
C LEU A 388 -2.99 12.73 -15.02
N PRO A 389 -3.43 11.65 -15.68
CA PRO A 389 -2.58 10.89 -16.58
C PRO A 389 -2.01 11.78 -17.68
N TYR A 390 -0.85 11.38 -18.16
CA TYR A 390 -0.15 12.14 -19.19
C TYR A 390 -0.86 12.09 -20.55
N HIS A 391 -0.79 13.17 -21.30
CA HIS A 391 -1.29 13.31 -22.68
C HIS A 391 -2.76 12.89 -22.88
N PHE A 392 -3.09 12.14 -23.93
CA PHE A 392 -4.45 11.76 -24.32
C PHE A 392 -5.27 11.08 -23.21
N PHE A 393 -4.65 10.28 -22.36
CA PHE A 393 -5.39 9.62 -21.28
C PHE A 393 -5.95 10.62 -20.27
N GLY A 394 -5.20 11.68 -19.97
CA GLY A 394 -5.66 12.78 -19.11
C GLY A 394 -6.78 13.59 -19.77
N GLU A 395 -6.67 13.87 -21.07
CA GLU A 395 -7.68 14.61 -21.83
C GLU A 395 -8.99 13.83 -21.92
N ILE A 396 -8.95 12.54 -22.27
CA ILE A 396 -10.12 11.66 -22.33
C ILE A 396 -10.81 11.62 -20.96
N PHE A 397 -10.04 11.40 -19.90
CA PHE A 397 -10.57 11.41 -18.54
C PHE A 397 -11.24 12.75 -18.22
N TRP A 398 -10.64 13.86 -18.57
CA TRP A 398 -11.15 15.20 -18.31
C TRP A 398 -12.44 15.48 -19.07
N ILE A 399 -12.48 15.24 -20.39
CA ILE A 399 -13.64 15.45 -21.24
C ILE A 399 -14.83 14.60 -20.77
N LYS A 400 -14.59 13.32 -20.41
CA LYS A 400 -15.62 12.45 -19.86
C LYS A 400 -16.21 13.03 -18.57
N ASN A 401 -15.36 13.49 -17.66
CA ASN A 401 -15.82 14.06 -16.40
C ASN A 401 -16.54 15.39 -16.57
N ILE A 402 -16.12 16.24 -17.52
CA ILE A 402 -16.86 17.47 -17.86
C ILE A 402 -18.30 17.13 -18.31
N LYS A 403 -18.46 16.16 -19.21
CA LYS A 403 -19.79 15.74 -19.69
C LYS A 403 -20.67 15.27 -18.53
N GLU A 404 -20.13 14.41 -17.65
CA GLU A 404 -20.86 13.91 -16.47
C GLU A 404 -21.25 15.04 -15.50
N MET A 405 -20.33 15.95 -15.21
CA MET A 405 -20.57 17.05 -14.26
C MET A 405 -21.50 18.13 -14.81
N LYS A 406 -21.44 18.41 -16.11
CA LYS A 406 -22.40 19.32 -16.77
C LYS A 406 -23.84 18.83 -16.63
N LEU A 407 -24.10 17.52 -16.74
CA LEU A 407 -25.45 16.98 -16.54
C LEU A 407 -25.99 17.26 -15.12
N ILE A 408 -25.12 17.12 -14.10
CA ILE A 408 -25.49 17.42 -12.72
C ILE A 408 -25.67 18.92 -12.55
N ALA A 409 -24.72 19.73 -13.04
CA ALA A 409 -24.74 21.18 -12.92
C ALA A 409 -25.99 21.81 -13.58
N ASN A 410 -26.34 21.38 -14.80
CA ASN A 410 -27.55 21.84 -15.48
C ASN A 410 -28.80 21.55 -14.63
N LYS A 411 -28.83 20.38 -13.98
CA LYS A 411 -29.97 20.03 -13.11
C LYS A 411 -29.96 20.87 -11.82
N VAL A 412 -28.80 21.15 -11.27
CA VAL A 412 -28.66 22.03 -10.09
C VAL A 412 -29.10 23.45 -10.44
N MET A 413 -28.65 23.99 -11.59
CA MET A 413 -28.99 25.36 -12.03
C MET A 413 -30.50 25.54 -12.27
N GLN A 414 -31.23 24.50 -12.67
CA GLN A 414 -32.70 24.55 -12.80
C GLN A 414 -33.43 24.83 -11.46
N TYR A 415 -32.79 24.49 -10.33
CA TYR A 415 -33.36 24.66 -8.99
C TYR A 415 -32.67 25.74 -8.18
N ARG A 416 -31.51 26.19 -8.60
CA ARG A 416 -30.71 27.21 -7.91
C ARG A 416 -31.02 28.59 -8.50
N ILE A 417 -31.93 29.30 -7.89
CA ILE A 417 -32.33 30.64 -8.29
C ILE A 417 -31.58 31.67 -7.45
N GLU A 418 -31.49 31.46 -6.14
CA GLU A 418 -30.90 32.36 -5.16
C GLU A 418 -29.86 31.64 -4.32
N LYS A 419 -29.00 32.39 -3.64
CA LYS A 419 -28.03 31.84 -2.73
C LYS A 419 -28.18 32.55 -1.38
N GLU A 420 -29.08 32.02 -0.56
CA GLU A 420 -29.23 32.51 0.82
C GLU A 420 -28.51 31.62 1.81
N GLU A 421 -27.95 32.27 2.84
CA GLU A 421 -27.36 31.62 3.99
C GLU A 421 -28.00 32.16 5.26
N LYS A 422 -28.44 31.24 6.14
CA LYS A 422 -29.06 31.63 7.42
C LYS A 422 -28.27 31.07 8.59
N LYS A 423 -27.88 31.94 9.51
CA LYS A 423 -27.30 31.53 10.79
C LYS A 423 -28.38 30.89 11.64
N ILE A 424 -28.06 29.79 12.29
CA ILE A 424 -28.94 29.02 13.13
C ILE A 424 -28.54 29.26 14.58
N ASN A 425 -29.54 29.56 15.41
CA ASN A 425 -29.45 29.49 16.84
C ASN A 425 -30.81 29.05 17.36
N LEU A 426 -30.96 27.75 17.63
CA LEU A 426 -32.23 27.14 18.02
C LEU A 426 -32.10 26.51 19.39
N ASN A 427 -33.01 26.85 20.27
CA ASN A 427 -33.15 26.22 21.58
C ASN A 427 -34.21 25.11 21.49
N ILE A 428 -33.81 23.88 21.78
CA ILE A 428 -34.66 22.70 21.80
C ILE A 428 -34.55 22.03 23.17
N GLU A 429 -35.55 22.19 23.99
CA GLU A 429 -35.53 21.81 25.41
C GLU A 429 -34.28 22.36 26.11
N LYS A 430 -33.36 21.46 26.51
CA LYS A 430 -32.10 21.78 27.20
C LYS A 430 -30.93 22.06 26.28
N TYR A 431 -31.12 21.90 24.95
CA TYR A 431 -30.03 21.91 23.99
C TYR A 431 -30.14 23.11 23.06
N GLN A 432 -28.99 23.75 22.82
CA GLN A 432 -28.85 24.85 21.89
C GLN A 432 -28.10 24.36 20.65
N ILE A 433 -28.73 24.45 19.46
CA ILE A 433 -28.12 24.09 18.18
C ILE A 433 -27.69 25.37 17.49
N TYR A 434 -26.41 25.43 17.14
CA TYR A 434 -25.84 26.53 16.36
C TYR A 434 -25.17 26.05 15.09
N GLY A 435 -25.15 26.94 14.08
CA GLY A 435 -24.55 26.60 12.78
C GLY A 435 -24.97 27.55 11.67
N VAL A 436 -24.81 27.10 10.42
CA VAL A 436 -25.22 27.83 9.23
C VAL A 436 -25.90 26.87 8.26
N LEU A 437 -27.10 27.24 7.79
CA LEU A 437 -27.73 26.62 6.62
C LEU A 437 -27.37 27.45 5.38
N SER A 438 -26.76 26.83 4.40
CA SER A 438 -26.42 27.42 3.11
C SER A 438 -27.32 26.89 2.00
N GLU A 439 -27.32 27.58 0.86
CA GLU A 439 -28.08 27.20 -0.35
C GLU A 439 -29.59 27.01 -0.06
N ILE A 440 -30.16 27.98 0.67
CA ILE A 440 -31.60 28.11 0.85
C ILE A 440 -32.15 28.75 -0.42
N GLN A 441 -33.18 28.16 -0.99
CA GLN A 441 -33.90 28.64 -2.17
C GLN A 441 -35.35 28.97 -1.74
N SER A 442 -36.03 29.76 -2.53
CA SER A 442 -37.48 30.00 -2.35
C SER A 442 -38.30 28.71 -2.35
N THR A 443 -37.82 27.68 -3.04
CA THR A 443 -38.45 26.35 -3.14
C THR A 443 -38.01 25.36 -2.05
N GLY A 444 -37.04 25.69 -1.17
CA GLY A 444 -36.50 24.83 -0.11
C GLY A 444 -34.99 24.71 -0.16
N LEU A 445 -34.43 23.78 0.61
CA LEU A 445 -32.98 23.55 0.63
C LEU A 445 -32.51 22.78 -0.61
N LEU A 446 -31.39 23.21 -1.17
CA LEU A 446 -30.76 22.54 -2.30
C LEU A 446 -29.36 22.01 -1.91
N ARG A 447 -29.12 20.72 -2.21
CA ARG A 447 -27.80 20.08 -2.06
C ARG A 447 -27.43 19.33 -3.33
N TRP A 448 -26.15 19.16 -3.58
CA TRP A 448 -25.67 18.38 -4.71
C TRP A 448 -24.43 17.57 -4.36
N LYS A 449 -24.20 16.53 -5.14
CA LYS A 449 -23.11 15.58 -4.94
C LYS A 449 -22.69 14.95 -6.27
N THR A 450 -21.40 14.69 -6.43
CA THR A 450 -20.84 14.07 -7.64
C THR A 450 -21.03 12.54 -7.70
N SER A 451 -21.38 11.91 -6.60
CA SER A 451 -21.60 10.46 -6.49
C SER A 451 -23.08 10.12 -6.27
N SER A 452 -23.40 8.82 -6.27
CA SER A 452 -24.75 8.33 -5.93
C SER A 452 -25.14 8.74 -4.50
N ILE A 453 -26.44 8.98 -4.30
CA ILE A 453 -27.00 9.40 -3.02
C ILE A 453 -27.05 8.19 -2.07
N ARG A 454 -26.32 8.27 -0.98
CA ARG A 454 -26.25 7.24 0.06
C ARG A 454 -27.16 7.58 1.25
N TYR A 455 -27.38 6.61 2.14
CA TYR A 455 -28.13 6.84 3.39
C TYR A 455 -27.56 7.99 4.23
N SER A 456 -26.24 8.12 4.27
CA SER A 456 -25.55 9.20 5.00
C SER A 456 -25.86 10.59 4.45
N ASP A 457 -26.14 10.69 3.16
CA ASP A 457 -26.52 11.95 2.50
C ASP A 457 -28.00 12.26 2.76
N ARG A 458 -28.84 11.22 2.77
CA ARG A 458 -30.27 11.33 3.10
C ARG A 458 -30.46 11.80 4.55
N ILE A 459 -29.69 11.24 5.48
CA ILE A 459 -29.68 11.66 6.91
C ILE A 459 -29.21 13.11 7.06
N ALA A 460 -28.13 13.48 6.37
CA ALA A 460 -27.63 14.86 6.43
C ALA A 460 -28.67 15.86 5.96
N LEU A 461 -29.27 15.61 4.79
CA LEU A 461 -30.34 16.45 4.25
C LEU A 461 -31.56 16.45 5.16
N TRP A 462 -31.89 15.33 5.80
CA TRP A 462 -33.00 15.22 6.72
C TRP A 462 -32.83 16.14 7.95
N LEU A 463 -31.68 16.10 8.57
CA LEU A 463 -31.37 16.97 9.74
C LEU A 463 -31.42 18.45 9.35
N GLU A 464 -30.86 18.82 8.20
CA GLU A 464 -30.94 20.19 7.69
C GLU A 464 -32.39 20.57 7.36
N HIS A 465 -33.19 19.65 6.81
CA HIS A 465 -34.61 19.87 6.50
C HIS A 465 -35.45 20.06 7.76
N LEU A 466 -35.19 19.30 8.82
CA LEU A 466 -35.88 19.48 10.11
C LEU A 466 -35.62 20.89 10.66
N ILE A 467 -34.38 21.34 10.68
CA ILE A 467 -34.01 22.67 11.13
C ILE A 467 -34.62 23.76 10.24
N TYR A 468 -34.60 23.56 8.93
CA TYR A 468 -35.21 24.47 7.95
C TYR A 468 -36.70 24.63 8.23
N SER A 469 -37.42 23.53 8.49
CA SER A 469 -38.86 23.53 8.79
C SER A 469 -39.17 24.19 10.13
N ILE A 470 -38.32 24.05 11.15
CA ILE A 470 -38.48 24.74 12.47
C ILE A 470 -38.29 26.25 12.30
N LEU A 471 -37.37 26.68 11.42
CA LEU A 471 -37.13 28.09 11.11
C LEU A 471 -38.23 28.75 10.25
N GLY A 472 -39.35 28.04 10.03
CA GLY A 472 -40.48 28.53 9.23
C GLY A 472 -40.40 28.25 7.75
N GLY A 473 -39.45 27.42 7.30
CA GLY A 473 -39.32 27.07 5.88
C GLY A 473 -40.40 26.08 5.44
N CYS A 474 -41.18 26.45 4.42
CA CYS A 474 -42.27 25.63 3.85
C CYS A 474 -41.90 24.89 2.56
N GLY A 475 -40.67 24.98 2.12
CA GLY A 475 -40.21 24.41 0.84
C GLY A 475 -39.79 22.94 0.90
N LYS A 476 -39.59 22.35 -0.30
CA LYS A 476 -39.12 20.98 -0.46
C LYS A 476 -37.60 20.94 -0.47
N SER A 477 -36.97 20.28 0.47
CA SER A 477 -35.52 20.08 0.45
C SER A 477 -35.12 18.97 -0.51
N LYS A 478 -34.10 19.24 -1.35
CA LYS A 478 -33.69 18.34 -2.43
C LYS A 478 -32.18 18.12 -2.41
N ILE A 479 -31.76 16.90 -2.75
CA ILE A 479 -30.35 16.58 -3.08
C ILE A 479 -30.28 15.98 -4.47
N ILE A 480 -29.34 16.47 -5.29
CA ILE A 480 -29.09 16.03 -6.65
C ILE A 480 -27.77 15.26 -6.66
N GLY A 481 -27.80 14.00 -7.12
CA GLY A 481 -26.66 13.11 -7.19
C GLY A 481 -26.25 12.72 -8.60
N TYR A 482 -25.38 11.73 -8.69
CA TYR A 482 -24.87 11.18 -9.95
C TYR A 482 -26.01 10.76 -10.89
N LYS A 483 -25.82 10.96 -12.21
CA LYS A 483 -26.83 10.75 -13.25
C LYS A 483 -28.14 11.50 -12.98
N SER A 484 -28.06 12.68 -12.37
CA SER A 484 -29.22 13.53 -12.05
C SER A 484 -30.28 12.85 -11.15
N GLN A 485 -29.87 11.88 -10.33
CA GLN A 485 -30.76 11.32 -9.31
C GLN A 485 -31.21 12.42 -8.35
N ILE A 486 -32.50 12.49 -8.06
CA ILE A 486 -33.05 13.45 -7.12
C ILE A 486 -33.67 12.69 -5.95
N TRP A 487 -33.32 13.11 -4.74
CA TRP A 487 -34.00 12.73 -3.51
C TRP A 487 -34.57 13.98 -2.88
N SER A 488 -35.85 13.97 -2.51
CA SER A 488 -36.51 15.14 -1.92
C SER A 488 -37.38 14.77 -0.73
N PHE A 489 -37.54 15.75 0.17
CA PHE A 489 -38.46 15.71 1.28
C PHE A 489 -39.59 16.70 1.01
N SER A 490 -40.83 16.31 1.37
CA SER A 490 -41.98 17.20 1.37
C SER A 490 -41.90 18.18 2.54
N SER A 491 -42.59 19.31 2.44
CA SER A 491 -42.73 20.27 3.52
C SER A 491 -43.26 19.61 4.81
N LEU A 492 -42.69 19.98 5.94
CA LEU A 492 -43.04 19.41 7.24
C LEU A 492 -43.54 20.51 8.18
N ASN A 493 -44.52 20.19 8.98
CA ASN A 493 -44.99 21.12 10.00
C ASN A 493 -43.91 21.29 11.09
N SER A 494 -43.70 22.54 11.56
CA SER A 494 -42.67 22.88 12.55
C SER A 494 -42.78 22.02 13.83
N HIS A 495 -43.98 21.72 14.31
CA HIS A 495 -44.17 20.90 15.49
C HIS A 495 -43.66 19.45 15.32
N ARG A 496 -43.95 18.83 14.15
CA ARG A 496 -43.43 17.50 13.83
C ARG A 496 -41.93 17.51 13.59
N ALA A 497 -41.41 18.56 12.96
CA ALA A 497 -39.96 18.72 12.76
C ALA A 497 -39.22 18.82 14.12
N HIS A 498 -39.79 19.54 15.07
CA HIS A 498 -39.26 19.67 16.42
C HIS A 498 -39.17 18.32 17.14
N SER A 499 -40.25 17.52 17.10
CA SER A 499 -40.28 16.20 17.74
C SER A 499 -39.25 15.24 17.16
N TYR A 500 -39.12 15.18 15.82
CA TYR A 500 -38.10 14.37 15.19
C TYR A 500 -36.70 14.85 15.55
N LEU A 501 -36.42 16.15 15.47
CA LEU A 501 -35.10 16.68 15.77
C LEU A 501 -34.66 16.36 17.20
N LEU A 502 -35.58 16.45 18.15
CA LEU A 502 -35.35 16.08 19.54
C LEU A 502 -34.95 14.60 19.69
N GLU A 503 -35.62 13.68 18.95
CA GLU A 503 -35.23 12.27 18.96
C GLU A 503 -33.80 12.06 18.43
N TYR A 504 -33.43 12.74 17.34
CA TYR A 504 -32.07 12.67 16.80
C TYR A 504 -31.02 13.26 17.75
N ILE A 505 -31.33 14.33 18.48
CA ILE A 505 -30.46 14.89 19.54
C ILE A 505 -30.28 13.89 20.67
N LYS A 506 -31.40 13.30 21.19
CA LYS A 506 -31.32 12.24 22.21
C LYS A 506 -30.49 11.04 21.73
N GLY A 507 -30.62 10.66 20.46
CA GLY A 507 -29.83 9.63 19.83
C GLY A 507 -28.34 9.99 19.74
N TYR A 508 -28.02 11.24 19.42
CA TYR A 508 -26.65 11.77 19.39
C TYR A 508 -25.99 11.65 20.77
N ILE A 509 -26.69 12.11 21.83
CA ILE A 509 -26.17 12.07 23.19
C ILE A 509 -25.97 10.63 23.67
N LYS A 510 -26.93 9.74 23.36
CA LYS A 510 -26.78 8.31 23.66
C LYS A 510 -25.59 7.71 22.92
N GLY A 511 -25.44 8.06 21.65
CA GLY A 511 -24.36 7.59 20.80
C GLY A 511 -22.97 8.13 21.16
N MET A 512 -22.91 9.22 21.93
CA MET A 512 -21.67 9.70 22.55
C MET A 512 -21.25 8.88 23.77
N LYS A 513 -22.20 8.21 24.44
CA LYS A 513 -21.94 7.35 25.61
C LYS A 513 -21.66 5.90 25.19
N GLU A 514 -22.39 5.41 24.20
CA GLU A 514 -22.33 4.03 23.71
C GLU A 514 -22.29 4.00 22.18
N PRO A 515 -21.51 3.10 21.55
CA PRO A 515 -21.46 2.99 20.10
C PRO A 515 -22.82 2.68 19.49
N LEU A 516 -23.28 3.49 18.54
CA LEU A 516 -24.55 3.32 17.85
C LEU A 516 -24.33 2.55 16.54
N PHE A 517 -25.06 1.44 16.35
CA PHE A 517 -24.86 0.46 15.27
C PHE A 517 -25.58 0.85 13.96
N LEU A 518 -25.52 2.13 13.57
CA LEU A 518 -26.03 2.59 12.29
C LEU A 518 -24.95 2.46 11.22
N THR A 519 -25.16 1.54 10.26
CA THR A 519 -24.18 1.14 9.26
C THR A 519 -24.80 1.19 7.86
N LYS A 520 -23.94 1.19 6.83
CA LYS A 520 -24.34 1.11 5.42
C LYS A 520 -25.01 -0.24 5.12
N SER A 521 -24.54 -1.33 5.73
CA SER A 521 -25.13 -2.66 5.61
C SER A 521 -26.53 -2.72 6.19
N GLY A 522 -26.78 -2.07 7.33
CA GLY A 522 -28.13 -1.93 7.90
C GLY A 522 -29.07 -1.13 7.00
N ALA A 523 -28.58 -0.04 6.43
CA ALA A 523 -29.35 0.74 5.46
C ALA A 523 -29.70 -0.06 4.20
N SER A 524 -28.75 -0.84 3.67
CA SER A 524 -28.98 -1.69 2.49
C SER A 524 -29.96 -2.83 2.77
N TRP A 525 -29.99 -3.34 3.99
CA TRP A 525 -31.01 -4.29 4.45
C TRP A 525 -32.39 -3.64 4.46
N LEU A 526 -32.50 -2.44 5.06
CA LEU A 526 -33.77 -1.74 5.17
C LEU A 526 -34.34 -1.36 3.80
N ASP A 527 -33.51 -0.92 2.86
CA ASP A 527 -33.93 -0.62 1.47
C ASP A 527 -34.57 -1.84 0.75
N GLN A 528 -34.35 -3.09 1.24
CA GLN A 528 -35.00 -4.30 0.68
C GLN A 528 -36.30 -4.66 1.41
N VAL A 529 -36.35 -4.44 2.73
CA VAL A 529 -37.48 -4.87 3.56
C VAL A 529 -38.59 -3.80 3.63
N TYR A 530 -38.21 -2.53 3.50
CA TYR A 530 -39.16 -1.43 3.62
C TYR A 530 -40.02 -1.26 2.35
N ASP A 531 -41.33 -1.34 2.51
CA ASP A 531 -42.29 -1.05 1.45
C ASP A 531 -42.64 0.45 1.46
N GLU A 532 -42.13 1.17 0.46
CA GLU A 532 -42.41 2.60 0.31
C GLU A 532 -43.91 2.88 0.08
N ARG A 533 -44.69 1.92 -0.48
CA ARG A 533 -46.12 2.12 -0.77
C ARG A 533 -46.98 2.08 0.48
N ASN A 534 -46.75 1.04 1.29
CA ASN A 534 -47.56 0.77 2.47
C ASN A 534 -46.97 1.38 3.77
N ASN A 535 -45.79 2.02 3.67
CA ASN A 535 -45.04 2.57 4.83
C ASN A 535 -44.79 1.55 5.95
N CYS A 536 -44.66 0.27 5.60
CA CYS A 536 -44.45 -0.82 6.55
C CYS A 536 -43.26 -1.69 6.16
N ILE A 537 -42.79 -2.51 7.08
CA ILE A 537 -41.77 -3.52 6.86
C ILE A 537 -42.44 -4.78 6.33
N LYS A 538 -41.99 -5.30 5.20
CA LYS A 538 -42.42 -6.58 4.66
C LYS A 538 -41.95 -7.71 5.56
N ASN A 539 -42.89 -8.51 6.06
CA ASN A 539 -42.58 -9.65 6.93
C ASN A 539 -42.43 -10.98 6.19
N ASP A 540 -42.48 -10.96 4.85
CA ASP A 540 -42.32 -12.12 4.02
C ASP A 540 -40.95 -12.77 4.17
N TYR A 541 -40.91 -14.12 4.29
CA TYR A 541 -39.71 -14.90 4.52
C TYR A 541 -38.67 -14.72 3.40
N TYR A 542 -39.13 -14.69 2.15
CA TYR A 542 -38.26 -14.53 0.98
C TYR A 542 -37.56 -13.15 0.94
N THR A 543 -38.32 -12.09 1.25
CA THR A 543 -37.77 -10.72 1.30
C THR A 543 -36.77 -10.58 2.44
N LYS A 544 -36.99 -11.21 3.59
CA LYS A 544 -36.02 -11.22 4.71
C LYS A 544 -34.71 -11.91 4.35
N ILE A 545 -34.76 -13.04 3.66
CA ILE A 545 -33.56 -13.75 3.20
C ILE A 545 -32.78 -12.89 2.20
N LYS A 546 -33.46 -12.29 1.22
CA LYS A 546 -32.85 -11.41 0.23
C LYS A 546 -32.21 -10.21 0.89
N ALA A 547 -32.87 -9.59 1.84
CA ALA A 547 -32.35 -8.46 2.60
C ALA A 547 -31.11 -8.84 3.44
N TYR A 548 -31.13 -10.01 4.07
CA TYR A 548 -30.00 -10.54 4.80
C TYR A 548 -28.78 -10.82 3.91
N LYS A 549 -28.99 -11.42 2.74
CA LYS A 549 -27.93 -11.61 1.75
C LYS A 549 -27.35 -10.26 1.31
N LYS A 550 -28.19 -9.24 1.11
CA LYS A 550 -27.74 -7.89 0.75
C LYS A 550 -26.94 -7.21 1.85
N LEU A 551 -27.35 -7.39 3.11
CA LEU A 551 -26.61 -6.92 4.28
C LEU A 551 -25.20 -7.53 4.30
N LEU A 552 -25.10 -8.86 4.19
CA LEU A 552 -23.82 -9.57 4.18
C LEU A 552 -22.92 -9.15 3.01
N TYR A 553 -23.52 -8.99 1.83
CA TYR A 553 -22.80 -8.51 0.64
C TYR A 553 -22.21 -7.11 0.87
N THR A 554 -22.99 -6.18 1.42
CA THR A 554 -22.51 -4.82 1.72
C THR A 554 -21.45 -4.80 2.82
N TRP A 555 -21.54 -5.74 3.77
CA TRP A 555 -20.55 -5.87 4.83
C TRP A 555 -19.22 -6.44 4.33
N LYS A 556 -19.27 -7.54 3.57
CA LYS A 556 -18.05 -8.21 3.07
C LYS A 556 -17.42 -7.45 1.90
N GLY A 557 -18.22 -6.78 1.08
CA GLY A 557 -17.77 -6.23 -0.20
C GLY A 557 -17.63 -7.30 -1.28
N ASP A 558 -17.08 -6.89 -2.41
CA ASP A 558 -16.74 -7.74 -3.55
C ASP A 558 -15.33 -7.39 -4.09
N ASN A 559 -14.92 -8.05 -5.18
CA ASN A 559 -13.61 -7.81 -5.81
C ASN A 559 -13.41 -6.37 -6.31
N TYR A 560 -14.47 -5.58 -6.44
CA TYR A 560 -14.45 -4.20 -6.97
C TYR A 560 -14.78 -3.15 -5.91
N THR A 561 -15.45 -3.53 -4.83
CA THR A 561 -15.91 -2.60 -3.78
C THR A 561 -15.51 -3.09 -2.40
N GLU A 562 -14.78 -2.24 -1.68
CA GLU A 562 -14.42 -2.50 -0.29
C GLU A 562 -15.68 -2.62 0.57
N GLY A 563 -15.78 -3.69 1.35
CA GLY A 563 -16.85 -3.92 2.31
C GLY A 563 -16.71 -3.05 3.56
N GLU A 564 -17.80 -2.93 4.33
CA GLU A 564 -17.76 -2.22 5.61
C GLU A 564 -16.84 -2.91 6.64
N GLN A 565 -16.58 -4.19 6.52
CA GLN A 565 -15.64 -4.92 7.38
C GLN A 565 -14.19 -4.41 7.27
N GLU A 566 -13.83 -3.74 6.17
CA GLU A 566 -12.50 -3.14 5.99
C GLU A 566 -12.36 -1.80 6.73
N ASP A 567 -13.48 -1.19 7.15
CA ASP A 567 -13.41 0.01 7.99
C ASP A 567 -12.90 -0.39 9.39
N TYR A 568 -11.76 0.14 9.74
CA TYR A 568 -11.06 -0.21 10.97
C TYR A 568 -11.88 0.03 12.24
N TYR A 569 -12.70 1.08 12.26
CA TYR A 569 -13.56 1.41 13.41
C TYR A 569 -14.70 0.41 13.54
N LEU A 570 -15.29 0.00 12.42
CA LEU A 570 -16.35 -1.00 12.40
C LEU A 570 -15.80 -2.38 12.76
N LYS A 571 -14.65 -2.77 12.21
CA LYS A 571 -14.00 -4.06 12.48
C LYS A 571 -13.71 -4.27 13.97
N LYS A 572 -13.32 -3.21 14.69
CA LYS A 572 -13.08 -3.29 16.15
C LYS A 572 -14.34 -3.35 16.98
N THR A 573 -15.45 -2.81 16.48
CA THR A 573 -16.68 -2.67 17.28
C THR A 573 -17.71 -3.74 16.97
N ILE A 574 -17.75 -4.22 15.73
CA ILE A 574 -18.78 -5.11 15.22
C ILE A 574 -18.16 -6.41 14.69
N THR A 575 -18.51 -7.53 15.31
CA THR A 575 -18.27 -8.88 14.79
C THR A 575 -19.58 -9.46 14.26
N ILE A 576 -19.70 -9.65 12.95
CA ILE A 576 -20.93 -10.19 12.31
C ILE A 576 -21.17 -11.67 12.62
N SER A 577 -20.17 -12.43 13.07
CA SER A 577 -20.37 -13.79 13.58
C SER A 577 -21.37 -13.84 14.76
N ASN A 578 -21.59 -12.72 15.44
CA ASN A 578 -22.56 -12.62 16.54
C ASN A 578 -23.94 -12.18 16.02
N LYS A 579 -24.94 -13.07 16.06
CA LYS A 579 -26.34 -12.80 15.69
C LYS A 579 -26.92 -11.57 16.42
N LYS A 580 -26.49 -11.30 17.65
CA LYS A 580 -26.92 -10.11 18.44
C LYS A 580 -26.50 -8.81 17.77
N ASN A 581 -25.32 -8.75 17.14
CA ASN A 581 -24.85 -7.54 16.46
C ASN A 581 -25.67 -7.26 15.19
N ILE A 582 -25.99 -8.31 14.43
CA ILE A 582 -26.85 -8.16 13.23
C ILE A 582 -28.22 -7.61 13.63
N LYS A 583 -28.82 -8.14 14.69
CA LYS A 583 -30.11 -7.63 15.20
C LYS A 583 -30.02 -6.16 15.58
N LYS A 584 -28.97 -5.73 16.29
CA LYS A 584 -28.73 -4.33 16.64
C LYS A 584 -28.56 -3.43 15.42
N ILE A 585 -27.90 -3.90 14.36
CA ILE A 585 -27.73 -3.18 13.08
C ILE A 585 -29.10 -2.95 12.43
N CYS A 586 -29.93 -3.99 12.34
CA CYS A 586 -31.27 -3.91 11.76
C CYS A 586 -32.18 -2.97 12.58
N GLU A 587 -32.24 -3.13 13.89
CA GLU A 587 -33.02 -2.27 14.80
C GLU A 587 -32.59 -0.80 14.73
N SER A 588 -31.28 -0.54 14.63
CA SER A 588 -30.77 0.83 14.47
C SER A 588 -31.17 1.41 13.11
N ALA A 589 -31.12 0.62 12.03
CA ALA A 589 -31.54 1.07 10.73
C ALA A 589 -33.05 1.36 10.68
N GLU A 590 -33.88 0.51 11.27
CA GLU A 590 -35.32 0.74 11.41
C GLU A 590 -35.61 2.04 12.15
N LYS A 591 -35.05 2.18 13.35
CA LYS A 591 -35.33 3.33 14.22
C LYS A 591 -34.97 4.67 13.54
N TRP A 592 -33.79 4.75 12.92
CA TRP A 592 -33.25 6.03 12.47
C TRP A 592 -33.47 6.34 10.98
N LEU A 593 -33.77 5.33 10.14
CA LEU A 593 -33.97 5.55 8.71
C LEU A 593 -35.45 5.51 8.28
N ILE A 594 -36.32 4.83 9.01
CA ILE A 594 -37.75 4.81 8.66
C ILE A 594 -38.37 6.21 8.63
N PRO A 595 -38.12 7.11 9.60
CA PRO A 595 -38.65 8.48 9.53
C PRO A 595 -38.24 9.21 8.26
N ILE A 596 -37.01 8.98 7.79
CA ILE A 596 -36.47 9.56 6.54
C ILE A 596 -37.20 9.01 5.31
N LEU A 597 -37.47 7.71 5.29
CA LEU A 597 -38.17 7.05 4.17
C LEU A 597 -39.65 7.43 4.12
N LYS A 598 -40.31 7.58 5.27
CA LYS A 598 -41.74 7.99 5.38
C LYS A 598 -41.99 9.39 4.82
N ASN A 599 -41.06 10.32 5.06
CA ASN A 599 -41.20 11.72 4.68
C ASN A 599 -40.56 12.04 3.30
N LYS A 600 -40.18 11.03 2.53
CA LYS A 600 -39.72 11.17 1.14
C LYS A 600 -40.84 11.74 0.29
N ASP A 601 -40.54 12.78 -0.49
CA ASP A 601 -41.48 13.37 -1.45
C ASP A 601 -41.79 12.36 -2.56
N ARG A 602 -43.02 11.93 -2.62
CA ARG A 602 -43.51 10.99 -3.65
C ARG A 602 -44.03 11.80 -4.82
N LYS A 603 -43.40 11.70 -5.97
CA LYS A 603 -44.04 12.16 -7.17
C LYS A 603 -45.38 11.39 -7.31
N LYS A 604 -46.48 12.09 -7.22
CA LYS A 604 -47.75 11.54 -7.74
C LYS A 604 -47.50 11.17 -9.20
N LYS A 605 -47.58 9.86 -9.49
CA LYS A 605 -47.58 9.41 -10.88
C LYS A 605 -48.80 9.98 -11.62
#